data_67760468d2f97fd8a4b8a49267cf36d2
#
_entry.id   67760468d2f97fd8a4b8a49267cf36d2
#
_cell.length_a   1.000
_cell.length_b   1.000
_cell.length_c   1.000
_cell.angle_alpha   90.00
_cell.angle_beta   90.00
_cell.angle_gamma   90.00
#
_symmetry.space_group_name_H-M   'P 1'
#
loop_
_entity.id
_entity.type
_entity.pdbx_description
1 polymer ?
#
loop_
_entity_poly.entity_id
_entity_poly.type
_entity_poly.pdbx_seq_one_letter_code
_entity_poly.pdbx_strand_id
1 'polypeptide(L)'
;IMTEEDLKPIAELCVKHDIFVISDEIYSELTYEYPHTSIASLPGMKERTVLINGFSKAYAMTGWRLGYACAPDVILHQMLKIHQFSLSLQEVIVRVKTE
;
A
#
# COMPACT_ATOMS: atom_id res chain seq x y z
N ILE A 1 10.31 -6.47 10.64
CA ILE A 1 8.89 -6.10 10.77
C ILE A 1 8.85 -4.89 11.70
N MET A 2 8.14 -3.85 11.30
CA MET A 2 7.91 -2.69 12.15
C MET A 2 6.64 -2.92 12.96
N THR A 3 6.71 -2.64 14.25
CA THR A 3 5.55 -2.71 15.15
C THR A 3 4.72 -1.42 15.06
N GLU A 4 3.54 -1.43 15.66
CA GLU A 4 2.74 -0.20 15.77
C GLU A 4 3.50 0.92 16.51
N GLU A 5 4.28 0.56 17.53
CA GLU A 5 5.10 1.52 18.30
C GLU A 5 6.19 2.16 17.45
N ASP A 6 6.79 1.40 16.51
CA ASP A 6 7.78 1.93 15.57
C ASP A 6 7.14 2.85 14.53
N LEU A 7 5.91 2.54 14.11
CA LEU A 7 5.19 3.29 13.07
C LEU A 7 4.58 4.60 13.58
N LYS A 8 4.18 4.69 14.86
CA LYS A 8 3.56 5.89 15.43
C LYS A 8 4.38 7.16 15.24
N PRO A 9 5.67 7.23 15.61
CA PRO A 9 6.45 8.45 15.44
C PRO A 9 6.64 8.82 13.97
N ILE A 10 6.71 7.83 13.08
CA ILE A 10 6.79 8.07 11.63
C ILE A 10 5.49 8.70 11.12
N ALA A 11 4.34 8.14 11.53
CA ALA A 11 3.03 8.66 11.16
C ALA A 11 2.83 10.11 11.66
N GLU A 12 3.21 10.39 12.89
CA GLU A 12 3.13 11.75 13.48
C GLU A 12 3.95 12.77 12.66
N LEU A 13 5.15 12.40 12.25
CA LEU A 13 5.99 13.24 11.39
C LEU A 13 5.36 13.46 10.01
N CYS A 14 4.82 12.41 9.41
CA CYS A 14 4.16 12.48 8.11
C CYS A 14 2.93 13.40 8.15
N VAL A 15 2.12 13.29 9.21
CA VAL A 15 0.96 14.17 9.41
C VAL A 15 1.41 15.62 9.63
N LYS A 16 2.40 15.83 10.51
CA LYS A 16 2.90 17.17 10.85
C LYS A 16 3.46 17.93 9.65
N HIS A 17 4.14 17.22 8.74
CA HIS A 17 4.81 17.81 7.61
C HIS A 17 4.09 17.60 6.28
N ASP A 18 2.86 17.07 6.31
CA ASP A 18 2.02 16.79 5.14
C ASP A 18 2.73 15.92 4.09
N ILE A 19 3.37 14.85 4.55
CA ILE A 19 4.15 13.93 3.72
C ILE A 19 3.27 12.77 3.27
N PHE A 20 3.29 12.44 1.97
CA PHE A 20 2.72 11.21 1.44
C PHE A 20 3.64 10.03 1.68
N VAL A 21 3.03 8.86 1.94
CA VAL A 21 3.74 7.62 2.21
C VAL A 21 3.39 6.58 1.17
N ILE A 22 4.38 5.88 0.64
CA ILE A 22 4.20 4.65 -0.13
C ILE A 22 4.63 3.50 0.79
N SER A 23 3.67 2.64 1.13
CA SER A 23 3.89 1.48 1.99
C SER A 23 3.83 0.20 1.16
N ASP A 24 4.98 -0.46 1.00
CA ASP A 24 5.05 -1.79 0.36
C ASP A 24 4.82 -2.87 1.42
N GLU A 25 3.65 -3.49 1.36
CA GLU A 25 3.19 -4.48 2.33
C GLU A 25 3.10 -5.90 1.74
N ILE A 26 3.90 -6.20 0.71
CA ILE A 26 3.89 -7.50 0.01
C ILE A 26 4.14 -8.70 0.94
N TYR A 27 4.77 -8.49 2.08
CA TYR A 27 5.08 -9.51 3.08
C TYR A 27 4.16 -9.48 4.31
N SER A 28 3.06 -8.72 4.29
CA SER A 28 2.15 -8.55 5.44
C SER A 28 1.63 -9.87 6.01
N GLU A 29 1.34 -10.85 5.14
CA GLU A 29 0.85 -12.17 5.53
C GLU A 29 1.95 -13.14 6.00
N LEU A 30 3.22 -12.79 5.84
CA LEU A 30 4.37 -13.62 6.20
C LEU A 30 5.02 -13.16 7.51
N THR A 31 4.20 -12.85 8.49
CA THR A 31 4.62 -12.42 9.83
C THR A 31 4.36 -13.54 10.85
N TYR A 32 5.40 -14.01 11.50
CA TYR A 32 5.32 -15.20 12.35
C TYR A 32 5.29 -14.87 13.86
N GLU A 33 5.87 -13.75 14.27
CA GLU A 33 6.00 -13.39 15.68
C GLU A 33 4.98 -12.35 16.13
N TYR A 34 4.71 -11.36 15.28
CA TYR A 34 3.81 -10.25 15.59
C TYR A 34 2.82 -10.05 14.45
N PRO A 35 1.57 -9.65 14.74
CA PRO A 35 0.64 -9.28 13.70
C PRO A 35 1.16 -8.08 12.91
N HIS A 36 0.95 -8.10 11.61
CA HIS A 36 1.28 -6.97 10.74
C HIS A 36 0.41 -5.75 11.09
N THR A 37 1.04 -4.59 11.22
CA THR A 37 0.35 -3.31 11.34
C THR A 37 0.62 -2.47 10.12
N SER A 38 -0.42 -2.08 9.41
CA SER A 38 -0.29 -1.14 8.29
C SER A 38 -0.19 0.29 8.81
N ILE A 39 0.73 1.08 8.27
CA ILE A 39 0.82 2.51 8.59
C ILE A 39 -0.45 3.26 8.19
N ALA A 40 -1.17 2.79 7.17
CA ALA A 40 -2.44 3.37 6.72
C ALA A 40 -3.56 3.29 7.76
N SER A 41 -3.45 2.37 8.76
CA SER A 41 -4.42 2.24 9.86
C SER A 41 -4.24 3.27 10.97
N LEU A 42 -3.11 3.95 11.01
CA LEU A 42 -2.83 4.96 12.05
C LEU A 42 -3.56 6.28 11.76
N PRO A 43 -3.90 7.06 12.81
CA PRO A 43 -4.63 8.31 12.66
C PRO A 43 -3.97 9.29 11.68
N GLY A 44 -4.75 9.83 10.74
CA GLY A 44 -4.28 10.80 9.75
C GLY A 44 -3.44 10.22 8.62
N MET A 45 -3.28 8.89 8.56
CA MET A 45 -2.44 8.25 7.53
C MET A 45 -3.22 7.73 6.33
N LYS A 46 -4.52 7.41 6.48
CA LYS A 46 -5.35 6.90 5.38
C LYS A 46 -5.40 7.86 4.19
N GLU A 47 -5.46 9.15 4.44
CA GLU A 47 -5.58 10.20 3.42
C GLU A 47 -4.27 10.48 2.69
N ARG A 48 -3.16 9.93 3.15
CA ARG A 48 -1.81 10.21 2.65
C ARG A 48 -0.98 8.98 2.36
N THR A 49 -1.57 7.78 2.44
CA THR A 49 -0.84 6.54 2.20
C THR A 49 -1.30 5.87 0.91
N VAL A 50 -0.32 5.49 0.10
CA VAL A 50 -0.47 4.54 -0.99
C VAL A 50 0.05 3.20 -0.49
N LEU A 51 -0.85 2.27 -0.24
CA LEU A 51 -0.52 0.91 0.16
C LEU A 51 -0.36 0.05 -1.10
N ILE A 52 0.76 -0.64 -1.19
CA ILE A 52 1.05 -1.58 -2.28
C ILE A 52 1.12 -2.98 -1.70
N ASN A 53 0.42 -3.92 -2.31
CA ASN A 53 0.46 -5.33 -1.93
C ASN A 53 0.21 -6.22 -3.16
N GLY A 54 0.27 -7.52 -2.97
CA GLY A 54 0.06 -8.45 -4.08
C GLY A 54 -0.03 -9.90 -3.62
N PHE A 55 -0.24 -10.77 -4.60
CA PHE A 55 -0.49 -12.19 -4.36
C PHE A 55 0.77 -13.05 -4.47
N SER A 56 1.86 -12.47 -4.93
CA SER A 56 3.09 -13.21 -5.24
C SER A 56 3.67 -13.95 -4.04
N LYS A 57 3.66 -13.34 -2.86
CA LYS A 57 4.32 -13.90 -1.66
C LYS A 57 3.35 -14.66 -0.77
N ALA A 58 2.27 -14.02 -0.35
CA ALA A 58 1.29 -14.61 0.55
C ALA A 58 0.62 -15.87 -0.04
N TYR A 59 0.41 -15.91 -1.34
CA TYR A 59 -0.30 -16.99 -2.04
C TYR A 59 0.56 -17.79 -3.00
N ALA A 60 1.89 -17.64 -2.95
CA ALA A 60 2.85 -18.31 -3.85
C ALA A 60 2.52 -18.13 -5.34
N MET A 61 1.99 -16.95 -5.73
CA MET A 61 1.52 -16.64 -7.08
C MET A 61 2.50 -15.75 -7.87
N THR A 62 3.78 -16.01 -7.76
CA THR A 62 4.83 -15.18 -8.38
C THR A 62 4.72 -15.11 -9.90
N GLY A 63 4.30 -16.20 -10.55
CA GLY A 63 4.14 -16.27 -11.99
C GLY A 63 2.93 -15.50 -12.56
N TRP A 64 1.94 -15.21 -11.74
CA TRP A 64 0.72 -14.52 -12.15
C TRP A 64 0.89 -13.02 -12.36
N ARG A 65 1.93 -12.43 -11.79
CA ARG A 65 2.24 -11.00 -11.87
C ARG A 65 1.06 -10.11 -11.45
N LEU A 66 0.37 -10.47 -10.37
CA LEU A 66 -0.78 -9.74 -9.85
C LEU A 66 -0.40 -8.97 -8.58
N GLY A 67 -0.75 -7.70 -8.55
CA GLY A 67 -0.67 -6.83 -7.39
C GLY A 67 -1.83 -5.86 -7.35
N TYR A 68 -1.95 -5.15 -6.25
CA TYR A 68 -2.94 -4.09 -6.08
C TYR A 68 -2.35 -2.92 -5.29
N ALA A 69 -2.94 -1.76 -5.49
CA ALA A 69 -2.66 -0.56 -4.71
C ALA A 69 -3.95 0.02 -4.15
N CYS A 70 -3.90 0.43 -2.89
CA CYS A 70 -4.98 1.17 -2.23
C CYS A 70 -4.47 2.59 -1.96
N ALA A 71 -5.18 3.60 -2.43
CA ALA A 71 -4.77 4.99 -2.27
C ALA A 71 -5.99 5.91 -2.20
N PRO A 72 -5.85 7.15 -1.69
CA PRO A 72 -6.88 8.17 -1.84
C PRO A 72 -7.26 8.37 -3.32
N ASP A 73 -8.54 8.62 -3.58
CA ASP A 73 -9.09 8.71 -4.95
C ASP A 73 -8.31 9.67 -5.86
N VAL A 74 -7.88 10.80 -5.33
CA VAL A 74 -7.11 11.80 -6.09
C VAL A 74 -5.79 11.22 -6.61
N ILE A 75 -5.09 10.47 -5.78
CA ILE A 75 -3.83 9.81 -6.14
C ILE A 75 -4.10 8.64 -7.09
N LEU A 76 -5.10 7.82 -6.78
CA LEU A 76 -5.46 6.65 -7.57
C LEU A 76 -5.80 7.00 -9.02
N HIS A 77 -6.53 8.10 -9.24
CA HIS A 77 -6.85 8.59 -10.59
C HIS A 77 -5.59 8.95 -11.40
N GLN A 78 -4.58 9.55 -10.76
CA GLN A 78 -3.33 9.87 -11.44
C GLN A 78 -2.48 8.63 -11.70
N MET A 79 -2.45 7.69 -10.75
CA MET A 79 -1.78 6.40 -10.95
C MET A 79 -2.39 5.64 -12.13
N LEU A 80 -3.72 5.60 -12.26
CA LEU A 80 -4.40 4.96 -13.38
C LEU A 80 -4.04 5.59 -14.73
N LYS A 81 -3.94 6.91 -14.81
CA LYS A 81 -3.52 7.59 -16.05
C LYS A 81 -2.12 7.16 -16.47
N ILE A 82 -1.16 7.20 -15.54
CA ILE A 82 0.23 6.81 -15.80
C ILE A 82 0.28 5.33 -16.21
N HIS A 83 -0.46 4.48 -15.50
CA HIS A 83 -0.54 3.06 -15.77
C HIS A 83 -1.05 2.77 -17.17
N GLN A 84 -2.14 3.40 -17.60
CA GLN A 84 -2.70 3.24 -18.95
C GLN A 84 -1.73 3.66 -20.06
N PHE A 85 -0.88 4.66 -19.81
CA PHE A 85 0.14 5.10 -20.77
C PHE A 85 1.40 4.21 -20.76
N SER A 86 1.73 3.62 -19.60
CA SER A 86 2.96 2.87 -19.42
C SER A 86 2.85 1.40 -19.81
N LEU A 87 1.63 0.89 -19.96
CA LEU A 87 1.41 -0.54 -20.18
C LEU A 87 1.09 -0.89 -21.62
N SER A 88 2.06 -1.49 -22.23
CA SER A 88 1.85 -2.52 -23.24
C SER A 88 1.74 -3.93 -22.64
N LEU A 89 1.85 -4.14 -21.33
CA LEU A 89 1.97 -5.48 -20.70
C LEU A 89 1.28 -5.59 -19.33
N GLN A 90 0.14 -6.28 -19.30
CA GLN A 90 -0.28 -7.33 -18.34
C GLN A 90 -0.17 -7.09 -16.82
N GLU A 91 -0.44 -5.90 -16.29
CA GLU A 91 -0.65 -5.77 -14.86
C GLU A 91 -2.05 -5.21 -14.57
N VAL A 92 -2.83 -5.95 -13.79
CA VAL A 92 -4.18 -5.53 -13.41
C VAL A 92 -4.10 -4.77 -12.07
N ILE A 93 -4.45 -3.50 -12.09
CA ILE A 93 -4.70 -2.75 -10.87
C ILE A 93 -6.16 -2.95 -10.50
N VAL A 94 -6.39 -3.58 -9.36
CA VAL A 94 -7.73 -3.72 -8.79
C VAL A 94 -8.01 -2.50 -7.91
N ARG A 95 -9.03 -1.73 -8.27
CA ARG A 95 -9.51 -0.63 -7.45
C ARG A 95 -10.28 -1.20 -6.24
N VAL A 96 -9.73 -1.04 -5.05
CA VAL A 96 -10.48 -1.26 -3.81
C VAL A 96 -11.02 0.09 -3.36
N LYS A 97 -12.33 0.29 -3.50
CA LYS A 97 -13.01 1.44 -2.91
C LYS A 97 -13.19 1.14 -1.42
N THR A 98 -12.44 1.81 -0.58
CA THR A 98 -12.70 1.82 0.87
C THR A 98 -13.76 2.87 1.14
N GLU A 99 -14.95 2.42 1.51
CA GLU A 99 -15.99 3.27 2.10
C GLU A 99 -15.56 3.76 3.49
#